data_e60705c6577a167718f7011937ac3115
#
_entry.id   e60705c6577a167718f7011937ac3115
#
_cell.length_a   1.000
_cell.length_b   1.000
_cell.length_c   1.000
_cell.angle_alpha   90.00
_cell.angle_beta   90.00
_cell.angle_gamma   90.00
#
_symmetry.space_group_name_H-M   'P 1'
#
loop_
_entity.id
_entity.type
_entity.pdbx_description
1 polymer ?
#
loop_
_entity_poly.entity_id
_entity_poly.type
_entity_poly.pdbx_seq_one_letter_code
_entity_poly.pdbx_strand_id
1 'polypeptide(L)'
;MRHYDYTPRLLWCLLMLLLLLPTEQAHGQTSERHVTARIVNAETGAPIVDVLCSAWDGERHRTAFTQSDAKGEARFRLTPQDQFLSFVLLGYTKQELRISELSGDSFTVRLQPSTTPIREVHIKARPITVRGDTLRYRVKAFAGKRDRYLEDVIKKLPGVEVKENGRIEYQGKPINKFYIEGQDPLGSNYTQASRNIPINAVDQVDVIEHNQHKRVLQGLVSSDQAALNIRLSKASRFRPFGEVSAGTGLPAPLWEGKAFLMQASPTNQLITSLKGNNTGVDLSSDFEQQHDAGSGLPQISLPSTALQTSSPQRPPLDIGRYLDDRGFNWGINDLQKLGEYSNLRINVSGYHDRRRLSSESETHYLGTTPLDLYETSQLTLSPNYYNAALRYEHNAPKRYLVGELSFGGRRSDQAEGLHSNSREYTLGLRQEPLWLQAALQTTLRLGGTVLDFVSSTRGYTAGETLRGEWTEAALPTQTLYEQRRITQLHTTHQASTSFHFSHTTALHTGLEATADLRSFDTPYA
;
A
#
# COMPACT_ATOMS: atom_id res chain seq x y z
N MET A 1 61.55 -39.19 -5.88
CA MET A 1 61.47 -37.78 -5.41
C MET A 1 60.52 -37.01 -6.32
N ARG A 2 59.30 -36.74 -5.86
CA ARG A 2 58.30 -35.90 -6.57
C ARG A 2 58.25 -34.58 -5.86
N HIS A 3 58.72 -33.52 -6.53
CA HIS A 3 58.53 -32.16 -6.12
C HIS A 3 57.09 -31.76 -6.41
N TYR A 4 56.34 -31.38 -5.39
CA TYR A 4 55.02 -30.72 -5.49
C TYR A 4 55.24 -29.21 -5.51
N ASP A 5 54.98 -28.61 -6.67
CA ASP A 5 54.92 -27.15 -6.82
C ASP A 5 53.64 -26.60 -6.24
N TYR A 6 53.75 -25.90 -5.11
CA TYR A 6 52.60 -25.27 -4.39
C TYR A 6 52.38 -23.78 -4.79
N THR A 7 53.16 -23.25 -5.70
CA THR A 7 53.12 -21.82 -6.02
C THR A 7 51.86 -21.32 -6.76
N PRO A 8 51.18 -22.05 -7.64
CA PRO A 8 49.99 -21.52 -8.30
C PRO A 8 48.75 -21.47 -7.42
N ARG A 9 48.66 -22.36 -6.39
CA ARG A 9 47.48 -22.42 -5.52
C ARG A 9 47.43 -21.28 -4.49
N LEU A 10 48.55 -20.80 -4.03
CA LEU A 10 48.63 -19.66 -3.10
C LEU A 10 48.24 -18.34 -3.78
N LEU A 11 48.62 -18.18 -5.05
CA LEU A 11 48.26 -16.98 -5.85
C LEU A 11 46.75 -16.93 -6.11
N TRP A 12 46.11 -18.08 -6.38
CA TRP A 12 44.66 -18.17 -6.56
C TRP A 12 43.87 -17.92 -5.25
N CYS A 13 44.37 -18.39 -4.12
CA CYS A 13 43.80 -18.12 -2.83
C CYS A 13 43.92 -16.64 -2.44
N LEU A 14 45.05 -16.00 -2.77
CA LEU A 14 45.27 -14.57 -2.54
C LEU A 14 44.39 -13.71 -3.47
N LEU A 15 44.18 -14.11 -4.71
CA LEU A 15 43.27 -13.44 -5.65
C LEU A 15 41.80 -13.60 -5.24
N MET A 16 41.42 -14.78 -4.74
CA MET A 16 40.08 -15.01 -4.18
C MET A 16 39.84 -14.22 -2.89
N LEU A 17 40.87 -14.06 -2.06
CA LEU A 17 40.78 -13.25 -0.84
C LEU A 17 40.68 -11.75 -1.15
N LEU A 18 41.26 -11.29 -2.25
CA LEU A 18 41.15 -9.89 -2.71
C LEU A 18 39.77 -9.58 -3.31
N LEU A 19 39.06 -10.61 -3.84
CA LEU A 19 37.69 -10.50 -4.34
C LEU A 19 36.62 -10.55 -3.23
N LEU A 20 37.00 -10.91 -2.01
CA LEU A 20 36.14 -10.95 -0.83
C LEU A 20 36.22 -9.69 0.04
N LEU A 21 37.00 -8.67 -0.39
CA LEU A 21 36.89 -7.36 0.25
C LEU A 21 35.49 -6.83 -0.05
N PRO A 22 34.69 -6.53 0.99
CA PRO A 22 33.42 -5.86 0.76
C PRO A 22 33.74 -4.56 0.03
N THR A 23 33.27 -4.43 -1.19
CA THR A 23 33.14 -3.11 -1.80
C THR A 23 32.18 -2.36 -0.89
N GLU A 24 32.69 -1.51 -0.04
CA GLU A 24 31.86 -0.50 0.59
C GLU A 24 31.21 0.24 -0.58
N GLN A 25 29.95 -0.13 -0.87
CA GLN A 25 29.10 0.75 -1.64
C GLN A 25 29.08 2.04 -0.85
N ALA A 26 29.77 3.04 -1.38
CA ALA A 26 29.59 4.41 -0.95
C ALA A 26 28.09 4.69 -1.12
N HIS A 27 27.34 4.46 -0.04
CA HIS A 27 26.03 5.06 0.10
C HIS A 27 26.34 6.55 0.01
N GLY A 28 25.96 7.16 -1.10
CA GLY A 28 25.96 8.59 -1.22
C GLY A 28 25.16 9.07 -0.02
N GLN A 29 25.84 9.58 0.97
CA GLN A 29 25.24 10.31 2.06
C GLN A 29 24.52 11.44 1.35
N THR A 30 23.20 11.33 1.22
CA THR A 30 22.35 12.48 0.97
C THR A 30 22.68 13.41 2.13
N SER A 31 23.51 14.42 1.89
CA SER A 31 23.95 15.34 2.91
C SER A 31 22.72 16.14 3.35
N GLU A 32 22.01 15.59 4.34
CA GLU A 32 20.93 16.31 4.98
C GLU A 32 21.55 17.50 5.72
N ARG A 33 21.03 18.67 5.43
CA ARG A 33 21.46 19.90 6.08
C ARG A 33 20.43 20.30 7.15
N HIS A 34 20.84 20.36 8.38
CA HIS A 34 20.01 20.83 9.49
C HIS A 34 20.14 22.35 9.59
N VAL A 35 19.02 23.08 9.42
CA VAL A 35 18.99 24.53 9.55
C VAL A 35 17.95 24.96 10.57
N THR A 36 18.27 26.02 11.31
CA THR A 36 17.38 26.64 12.29
C THR A 36 17.05 28.06 11.84
N ALA A 37 15.78 28.34 11.60
CA ALA A 37 15.27 29.68 11.33
C ALA A 37 14.76 30.29 12.64
N ARG A 38 15.24 31.46 13.01
CA ARG A 38 14.66 32.28 14.09
C ARG A 38 13.74 33.32 13.47
N ILE A 39 12.45 33.23 13.74
CA ILE A 39 11.44 34.10 13.16
C ILE A 39 11.09 35.19 14.17
N VAL A 40 11.26 36.43 13.75
CA VAL A 40 10.99 37.63 14.58
C VAL A 40 10.13 38.64 13.84
N ASN A 41 9.39 39.44 14.59
CA ASN A 41 8.67 40.56 14.08
C ASN A 41 9.67 41.63 13.62
N ALA A 42 9.49 42.16 12.39
CA ALA A 42 10.42 43.11 11.78
C ALA A 42 10.46 44.46 12.50
N GLU A 43 9.37 44.87 13.16
CA GLU A 43 9.26 46.15 13.85
C GLU A 43 9.71 46.08 15.32
N THR A 44 9.30 45.02 16.03
CA THR A 44 9.53 44.91 17.47
C THR A 44 10.72 44.03 17.85
N GLY A 45 11.21 43.20 16.93
CA GLY A 45 12.24 42.21 17.20
C GLY A 45 11.76 41.02 18.05
N ALA A 46 10.50 40.99 18.48
CA ALA A 46 9.95 39.91 19.29
C ALA A 46 9.83 38.59 18.52
N PRO A 47 10.07 37.44 19.16
CA PRO A 47 9.89 36.14 18.51
C PRO A 47 8.42 35.91 18.14
N ILE A 48 8.17 35.28 16.98
CA ILE A 48 6.83 34.97 16.50
C ILE A 48 6.63 33.45 16.59
N VAL A 49 5.55 33.06 17.28
CA VAL A 49 5.15 31.66 17.51
C VAL A 49 4.15 31.22 16.45
N ASP A 50 4.05 29.92 16.21
CA ASP A 50 3.07 29.30 15.29
C ASP A 50 3.20 29.74 13.83
N VAL A 51 4.35 30.24 13.40
CA VAL A 51 4.63 30.49 11.99
C VAL A 51 4.73 29.16 11.25
N LEU A 52 3.89 28.97 10.24
CA LEU A 52 4.00 27.83 9.34
C LEU A 52 5.22 28.02 8.44
N CYS A 53 6.21 27.16 8.62
CA CYS A 53 7.48 27.17 7.91
C CYS A 53 7.53 25.93 7.01
N SER A 54 7.70 26.09 5.70
CA SER A 54 7.68 24.97 4.75
C SER A 54 8.89 25.02 3.84
N ALA A 55 9.47 23.85 3.53
CA ALA A 55 10.48 23.68 2.49
C ALA A 55 9.82 23.20 1.19
N TRP A 56 10.37 23.64 0.06
CA TRP A 56 9.83 23.40 -1.27
C TRP A 56 10.96 23.06 -2.25
N ASP A 57 10.69 22.12 -3.16
CA ASP A 57 11.58 21.80 -4.27
C ASP A 57 11.47 22.83 -5.42
N GLY A 58 12.21 22.60 -6.51
CA GLY A 58 12.19 23.44 -7.71
C GLY A 58 10.86 23.44 -8.46
N GLU A 59 10.04 22.41 -8.28
CA GLU A 59 8.72 22.27 -8.90
C GLU A 59 7.59 22.78 -8.00
N ARG A 60 7.93 23.43 -6.89
CA ARG A 60 6.99 23.94 -5.90
C ARG A 60 6.18 22.85 -5.17
N HIS A 61 6.72 21.63 -5.04
CA HIS A 61 6.19 20.64 -4.13
C HIS A 61 6.78 20.87 -2.74
N ARG A 62 5.93 20.74 -1.72
CA ARG A 62 6.37 20.88 -0.34
C ARG A 62 7.03 19.58 0.14
N THR A 63 8.28 19.66 0.47
CA THR A 63 9.13 18.53 0.90
C THR A 63 9.14 18.35 2.41
N ALA A 64 9.08 19.47 3.16
CA ALA A 64 9.03 19.44 4.61
C ALA A 64 8.26 20.64 5.16
N PHE A 65 7.77 20.54 6.41
CA PHE A 65 7.22 21.67 7.13
C PHE A 65 7.47 21.54 8.63
N THR A 66 7.47 22.68 9.32
CA THR A 66 7.58 22.82 10.76
C THR A 66 6.85 24.09 11.20
N GLN A 67 6.68 24.28 12.52
CA GLN A 67 6.16 25.53 13.07
C GLN A 67 7.20 26.12 14.03
N SER A 68 7.21 27.47 14.14
CA SER A 68 8.05 28.14 15.10
C SER A 68 7.54 27.90 16.52
N ASP A 69 8.48 27.62 17.43
CA ASP A 69 8.23 27.39 18.85
C ASP A 69 8.02 28.71 19.63
N ALA A 70 7.91 28.62 20.97
CA ALA A 70 7.74 29.77 21.86
C ALA A 70 8.92 30.76 21.82
N LYS A 71 10.09 30.38 21.30
CA LYS A 71 11.24 31.24 21.09
C LYS A 71 11.33 31.79 19.68
N GLY A 72 10.35 31.47 18.83
CA GLY A 72 10.33 31.80 17.41
C GLY A 72 11.29 30.94 16.58
N GLU A 73 11.73 29.79 17.06
CA GLU A 73 12.66 28.91 16.36
C GLU A 73 11.90 27.83 15.58
N ALA A 74 12.28 27.66 14.30
CA ALA A 74 11.82 26.60 13.43
C ALA A 74 13.00 25.82 12.90
N ARG A 75 13.01 24.49 13.07
CA ARG A 75 14.11 23.59 12.67
C ARG A 75 13.70 22.79 11.45
N PHE A 76 14.56 22.81 10.44
CA PHE A 76 14.38 22.08 9.20
C PHE A 76 15.47 21.02 9.01
N ARG A 77 15.05 19.92 8.41
CA ARG A 77 15.95 18.95 7.80
C ARG A 77 15.80 19.14 6.30
N LEU A 78 16.80 19.74 5.66
CA LEU A 78 16.80 20.04 4.23
C LEU A 78 17.51 18.93 3.45
N THR A 79 16.92 18.57 2.33
CA THR A 79 17.49 17.65 1.33
C THR A 79 18.11 18.43 0.17
N PRO A 80 18.96 17.84 -0.65
CA PRO A 80 19.51 18.51 -1.83
C PRO A 80 18.49 18.97 -2.87
N GLN A 81 17.25 18.49 -2.78
CA GLN A 81 16.14 18.85 -3.68
C GLN A 81 15.43 20.14 -3.26
N ASP A 82 15.62 20.55 -2.00
CA ASP A 82 14.96 21.74 -1.46
C ASP A 82 15.58 23.01 -2.02
N GLN A 83 14.77 23.90 -2.53
CA GLN A 83 15.22 25.15 -3.13
C GLN A 83 14.70 26.40 -2.40
N PHE A 84 13.53 26.32 -1.79
CA PHE A 84 12.88 27.46 -1.17
C PHE A 84 12.38 27.11 0.24
N LEU A 85 12.45 28.10 1.13
CA LEU A 85 11.78 28.11 2.42
C LEU A 85 10.68 29.18 2.40
N SER A 86 9.50 28.85 2.86
CA SER A 86 8.40 29.81 3.01
C SER A 86 7.92 29.92 4.45
N PHE A 87 7.63 31.13 4.88
CA PHE A 87 7.20 31.50 6.23
C PHE A 87 5.86 32.20 6.14
N VAL A 88 4.83 31.64 6.75
CA VAL A 88 3.45 32.12 6.64
C VAL A 88 2.81 32.19 8.02
N LEU A 89 2.30 33.39 8.37
CA LEU A 89 1.47 33.59 9.54
C LEU A 89 0.40 34.63 9.22
N LEU A 90 -0.80 34.45 9.75
CA LEU A 90 -1.87 35.41 9.58
C LEU A 90 -1.49 36.75 10.28
N GLY A 91 -1.69 37.87 9.57
CA GLY A 91 -1.29 39.18 10.07
C GLY A 91 0.15 39.57 9.75
N TYR A 92 0.86 38.73 9.00
CA TYR A 92 2.21 39.03 8.51
C TYR A 92 2.31 38.78 7.00
N THR A 93 3.21 39.52 6.36
CA THR A 93 3.51 39.31 4.93
C THR A 93 4.27 38.00 4.78
N LYS A 94 3.77 37.11 3.88
CA LYS A 94 4.48 35.86 3.53
C LYS A 94 5.90 36.18 3.08
N GLN A 95 6.88 35.47 3.60
CA GLN A 95 8.27 35.55 3.17
C GLN A 95 8.73 34.23 2.56
N GLU A 96 9.45 34.33 1.44
CA GLU A 96 10.11 33.19 0.79
C GLU A 96 11.61 33.50 0.71
N LEU A 97 12.44 32.50 1.03
CA LEU A 97 13.89 32.56 0.94
C LEU A 97 14.41 31.42 0.08
N ARG A 98 15.40 31.69 -0.76
CA ARG A 98 16.12 30.66 -1.49
C ARG A 98 17.16 30.03 -0.58
N ILE A 99 17.19 28.69 -0.55
CA ILE A 99 18.14 27.95 0.32
C ILE A 99 19.58 28.23 -0.10
N SER A 100 19.83 28.53 -1.37
CA SER A 100 21.15 28.93 -1.89
C SER A 100 21.67 30.28 -1.33
N GLU A 101 20.79 31.13 -0.80
CA GLU A 101 21.14 32.44 -0.23
C GLU A 101 21.38 32.38 1.29
N LEU A 102 21.20 31.21 1.91
CA LEU A 102 21.37 31.05 3.35
C LEU A 102 22.85 30.95 3.72
N SER A 103 23.31 31.93 4.47
CA SER A 103 24.68 31.97 5.00
C SER A 103 24.74 31.25 6.35
N GLY A 104 25.05 29.94 6.33
CA GLY A 104 25.17 29.11 7.53
C GLY A 104 23.91 28.32 7.91
N ASP A 105 23.98 27.60 9.03
CA ASP A 105 22.93 26.68 9.49
C ASP A 105 21.93 27.33 10.45
N SER A 106 22.12 28.61 10.79
CA SER A 106 21.20 29.40 11.59
C SER A 106 21.02 30.78 10.95
N PHE A 107 19.79 31.20 10.75
CA PHE A 107 19.46 32.49 10.14
C PHE A 107 18.21 33.08 10.77
N THR A 108 18.05 34.41 10.63
CA THR A 108 16.89 35.13 11.18
C THR A 108 15.97 35.58 10.07
N VAL A 109 14.69 35.26 10.22
CA VAL A 109 13.61 35.69 9.33
C VAL A 109 12.83 36.81 10.02
N ARG A 110 12.72 37.95 9.36
CA ARG A 110 11.99 39.11 9.88
C ARG A 110 10.66 39.24 9.14
N LEU A 111 9.56 38.83 9.76
CA LEU A 111 8.24 38.97 9.16
C LEU A 111 7.69 40.38 9.44
N GLN A 112 7.29 41.06 8.38
CA GLN A 112 6.64 42.37 8.50
C GLN A 112 5.17 42.19 8.82
N PRO A 113 4.64 42.90 9.84
CA PRO A 113 3.21 42.96 10.05
C PRO A 113 2.50 43.48 8.80
N SER A 114 1.45 42.79 8.40
CA SER A 114 0.61 43.23 7.29
C SER A 114 -0.37 44.28 7.80
N THR A 115 -0.18 45.55 7.42
CA THR A 115 -1.08 46.64 7.73
C THR A 115 -2.26 46.71 6.76
N THR A 116 -2.49 45.65 5.97
CA THR A 116 -3.67 45.63 5.10
C THR A 116 -4.92 45.70 5.97
N PRO A 117 -5.82 46.73 5.76
CA PRO A 117 -7.03 46.80 6.52
C PRO A 117 -7.79 45.49 6.38
N ILE A 118 -8.16 44.92 7.50
CA ILE A 118 -8.90 43.66 7.57
C ILE A 118 -10.24 43.88 6.87
N ARG A 119 -10.30 43.62 5.56
CA ARG A 119 -11.58 43.28 4.96
C ARG A 119 -12.06 42.06 5.73
N GLU A 120 -13.26 42.13 6.23
CA GLU A 120 -14.00 41.13 6.99
C GLU A 120 -13.29 39.75 7.02
N VAL A 121 -12.65 39.47 8.15
CA VAL A 121 -11.87 38.22 8.31
C VAL A 121 -12.90 37.13 8.30
N HIS A 122 -13.18 36.57 7.13
CA HIS A 122 -13.65 35.23 7.07
C HIS A 122 -12.55 34.39 7.75
N ILE A 123 -12.79 34.03 9.00
CA ILE A 123 -11.95 33.07 9.74
C ILE A 123 -11.96 31.79 8.90
N LYS A 124 -11.01 31.68 7.97
CA LYS A 124 -10.76 30.42 7.28
C LYS A 124 -10.28 29.49 8.39
N ALA A 125 -11.19 28.65 8.82
CA ALA A 125 -10.91 27.69 9.85
C ALA A 125 -9.55 27.01 9.57
N ARG A 126 -8.71 26.89 10.59
CA ARG A 126 -7.36 26.33 10.47
C ARG A 126 -7.41 25.04 9.64
N PRO A 127 -6.56 24.89 8.63
CA PRO A 127 -6.57 23.70 7.77
C PRO A 127 -6.26 22.44 8.55
N ILE A 128 -5.44 22.56 9.60
CA ILE A 128 -5.03 21.46 10.49
C ILE A 128 -5.35 21.88 11.92
N THR A 129 -5.96 20.98 12.68
CA THR A 129 -6.19 21.15 14.12
C THR A 129 -5.74 19.88 14.84
N VAL A 130 -5.15 20.05 16.02
CA VAL A 130 -4.67 18.92 16.87
C VAL A 130 -5.58 18.81 18.08
N ARG A 131 -6.00 17.60 18.42
CA ARG A 131 -6.75 17.31 19.63
C ARG A 131 -6.29 15.98 20.23
N GLY A 132 -5.51 16.04 21.32
CA GLY A 132 -4.82 14.85 21.85
C GLY A 132 -3.95 14.22 20.76
N ASP A 133 -4.05 12.93 20.57
CA ASP A 133 -3.29 12.16 19.57
C ASP A 133 -3.93 12.19 18.17
N THR A 134 -4.83 13.15 17.90
CA THR A 134 -5.55 13.22 16.62
C THR A 134 -5.27 14.51 15.90
N LEU A 135 -4.66 14.41 14.71
CA LEU A 135 -4.53 15.50 13.75
C LEU A 135 -5.75 15.48 12.82
N ARG A 136 -6.39 16.63 12.68
CA ARG A 136 -7.59 16.80 11.84
C ARG A 136 -7.28 17.68 10.66
N TYR A 137 -7.42 17.15 9.48
CA TYR A 137 -7.20 17.83 8.21
C TYR A 137 -8.54 18.15 7.57
N ARG A 138 -8.82 19.45 7.32
CA ARG A 138 -10.02 19.85 6.58
C ARG A 138 -9.80 19.62 5.10
N VAL A 139 -10.57 18.73 4.50
CA VAL A 139 -10.43 18.34 3.09
C VAL A 139 -10.46 19.55 2.16
N LYS A 140 -11.38 20.49 2.37
CA LYS A 140 -11.50 21.70 1.53
C LYS A 140 -10.26 22.59 1.50
N ALA A 141 -9.39 22.50 2.50
CA ALA A 141 -8.17 23.29 2.56
C ALA A 141 -7.03 22.72 1.72
N PHE A 142 -7.08 21.43 1.42
CA PHE A 142 -6.07 20.70 0.65
C PHE A 142 -6.54 20.34 -0.75
N ALA A 143 -7.85 20.38 -0.99
CA ALA A 143 -8.47 20.06 -2.26
C ALA A 143 -8.10 21.06 -3.35
N GLY A 144 -7.59 20.55 -4.48
CA GLY A 144 -7.36 21.31 -5.70
C GLY A 144 -8.52 21.18 -6.69
N LYS A 145 -8.54 22.02 -7.73
CA LYS A 145 -9.59 22.00 -8.76
C LYS A 145 -9.68 20.71 -9.57
N ARG A 146 -8.61 19.91 -9.61
CA ARG A 146 -8.52 18.66 -10.37
C ARG A 146 -8.79 17.41 -9.53
N ASP A 147 -8.88 17.57 -8.21
CA ASP A 147 -9.09 16.45 -7.31
C ASP A 147 -10.52 15.96 -7.40
N ARG A 148 -10.69 14.68 -7.57
CA ARG A 148 -12.00 14.03 -7.69
C ARG A 148 -12.30 13.13 -6.51
N TYR A 149 -11.30 12.41 -6.05
CA TYR A 149 -11.45 11.35 -5.05
C TYR A 149 -10.65 11.65 -3.79
N LEU A 150 -11.01 10.96 -2.73
CA LEU A 150 -10.39 11.10 -1.42
C LEU A 150 -8.87 10.88 -1.47
N GLU A 151 -8.39 9.92 -2.27
CA GLU A 151 -6.96 9.64 -2.43
C GLU A 151 -6.18 10.85 -2.95
N ASP A 152 -6.76 11.64 -3.85
CA ASP A 152 -6.12 12.84 -4.40
C ASP A 152 -5.78 13.86 -3.31
N VAL A 153 -6.64 13.93 -2.27
CA VAL A 153 -6.41 14.79 -1.12
C VAL A 153 -5.48 14.16 -0.10
N ILE A 154 -5.64 12.86 0.17
CA ILE A 154 -4.77 12.15 1.12
C ILE A 154 -3.30 12.30 0.71
N LYS A 155 -2.97 12.23 -0.58
CA LYS A 155 -1.62 12.47 -1.14
C LYS A 155 -1.03 13.84 -0.82
N LYS A 156 -1.87 14.81 -0.46
CA LYS A 156 -1.47 16.19 -0.18
C LYS A 156 -1.42 16.51 1.32
N LEU A 157 -1.85 15.56 2.16
CA LEU A 157 -1.85 15.78 3.60
C LEU A 157 -0.42 15.69 4.13
N PRO A 158 0.04 16.67 4.90
CA PRO A 158 1.34 16.63 5.52
C PRO A 158 1.58 15.38 6.35
N GLY A 159 2.72 14.73 6.14
CA GLY A 159 3.10 13.50 6.84
C GLY A 159 2.45 12.22 6.31
N VAL A 160 1.54 12.32 5.33
CA VAL A 160 0.88 11.16 4.70
C VAL A 160 1.46 10.93 3.31
N GLU A 161 1.76 9.68 3.01
CA GLU A 161 2.20 9.22 1.70
C GLU A 161 1.27 8.12 1.19
N VAL A 162 0.96 8.14 -0.10
CA VAL A 162 0.19 7.07 -0.76
C VAL A 162 1.07 6.45 -1.82
N LYS A 163 1.37 5.16 -1.67
CA LYS A 163 2.15 4.38 -2.62
C LYS A 163 1.34 4.07 -3.89
N GLU A 164 2.00 3.65 -4.96
CA GLU A 164 1.34 3.32 -6.24
C GLU A 164 0.23 2.27 -6.11
N ASN A 165 0.44 1.27 -5.26
CA ASN A 165 -0.56 0.25 -4.96
C ASN A 165 -1.70 0.74 -4.05
N GLY A 166 -1.73 2.02 -3.67
CA GLY A 166 -2.75 2.61 -2.79
C GLY A 166 -2.49 2.45 -1.30
N ARG A 167 -1.35 1.86 -0.89
CA ARG A 167 -0.97 1.76 0.52
C ARG A 167 -0.71 3.14 1.09
N ILE A 168 -1.37 3.43 2.20
CA ILE A 168 -1.23 4.71 2.89
C ILE A 168 -0.24 4.54 4.04
N GLU A 169 0.72 5.45 4.11
CA GLU A 169 1.71 5.54 5.17
C GLU A 169 1.61 6.90 5.86
N TYR A 170 1.83 6.91 7.17
CA TYR A 170 1.97 8.12 7.96
C TYR A 170 3.35 8.15 8.61
N GLN A 171 4.12 9.23 8.37
CA GLN A 171 5.52 9.36 8.83
C GLN A 171 6.40 8.13 8.48
N GLY A 172 6.22 7.56 7.26
CA GLY A 172 6.97 6.41 6.77
C GLY A 172 6.51 5.06 7.32
N LYS A 173 5.46 5.00 8.13
CA LYS A 173 4.88 3.75 8.64
C LYS A 173 3.49 3.52 8.05
N PRO A 174 3.16 2.28 7.65
CA PRO A 174 1.83 1.96 7.17
C PRO A 174 0.80 2.20 8.25
N ILE A 175 -0.36 2.72 7.86
CA ILE A 175 -1.49 2.86 8.78
C ILE A 175 -1.99 1.47 9.19
N ASN A 176 -2.45 1.36 10.44
CA ASN A 176 -2.99 0.09 10.95
C ASN A 176 -4.50 -0.04 10.75
N LYS A 177 -5.24 1.06 10.55
CA LYS A 177 -6.68 1.07 10.31
C LYS A 177 -7.10 2.23 9.42
N PHE A 178 -8.14 1.97 8.61
CA PHE A 178 -8.83 2.97 7.82
C PHE A 178 -10.32 2.98 8.19
N TYR A 179 -10.70 3.99 8.95
CA TYR A 179 -12.08 4.13 9.42
C TYR A 179 -12.87 5.09 8.54
N ILE A 180 -14.17 4.85 8.45
CA ILE A 180 -15.16 5.78 7.92
C ILE A 180 -16.20 6.00 9.01
N GLU A 181 -16.35 7.24 9.48
CA GLU A 181 -17.21 7.57 10.64
C GLU A 181 -16.92 6.69 11.87
N GLY A 182 -15.64 6.33 12.07
CA GLY A 182 -15.20 5.51 13.20
C GLY A 182 -15.42 4.01 13.07
N GLN A 183 -15.87 3.53 11.91
CA GLN A 183 -16.08 2.10 11.62
C GLN A 183 -15.13 1.65 10.50
N ASP A 184 -14.83 0.35 10.45
CA ASP A 184 -13.91 -0.27 9.49
C ASP A 184 -14.66 -1.23 8.53
N PRO A 185 -15.37 -0.73 7.48
CA PRO A 185 -16.17 -1.57 6.59
C PRO A 185 -15.33 -2.39 5.60
N LEU A 186 -14.08 -2.01 5.34
CA LEU A 186 -13.26 -2.58 4.27
C LEU A 186 -12.05 -3.37 4.77
N GLY A 187 -11.63 -3.16 6.03
CA GLY A 187 -10.41 -3.75 6.55
C GLY A 187 -9.18 -3.35 5.73
N SER A 188 -8.42 -4.35 5.30
CA SER A 188 -7.22 -4.15 4.49
C SER A 188 -7.48 -3.68 3.05
N ASN A 189 -8.74 -3.74 2.56
CA ASN A 189 -9.10 -3.35 1.19
C ASN A 189 -9.57 -1.90 1.10
N TYR A 190 -9.07 -1.02 1.95
CA TYR A 190 -9.50 0.39 2.03
C TYR A 190 -9.22 1.21 0.76
N THR A 191 -8.39 0.72 -0.16
CA THR A 191 -8.17 1.33 -1.48
C THR A 191 -9.47 1.47 -2.28
N GLN A 192 -10.43 0.55 -2.07
CA GLN A 192 -11.76 0.67 -2.66
C GLN A 192 -12.50 1.93 -2.19
N ALA A 193 -12.26 2.40 -0.97
CA ALA A 193 -12.82 3.67 -0.49
C ALA A 193 -11.99 4.87 -0.89
N SER A 194 -10.66 4.83 -0.69
CA SER A 194 -9.81 5.99 -0.96
C SER A 194 -9.87 6.45 -2.42
N ARG A 195 -9.95 5.51 -3.36
CA ARG A 195 -10.01 5.77 -4.81
C ARG A 195 -11.42 6.03 -5.36
N ASN A 196 -12.47 5.87 -4.54
CA ASN A 196 -13.85 5.94 -5.04
C ASN A 196 -14.73 6.93 -4.32
N ILE A 197 -14.44 7.29 -3.06
CA ILE A 197 -15.22 8.29 -2.33
C ILE A 197 -15.00 9.66 -2.97
N PRO A 198 -16.05 10.31 -3.51
CA PRO A 198 -15.95 11.65 -4.07
C PRO A 198 -15.52 12.65 -2.99
N ILE A 199 -14.64 13.58 -3.35
CA ILE A 199 -14.09 14.55 -2.41
C ILE A 199 -15.17 15.44 -1.75
N ASN A 200 -16.25 15.76 -2.46
CA ASN A 200 -17.35 16.55 -1.95
C ASN A 200 -18.17 15.83 -0.86
N ALA A 201 -18.04 14.50 -0.79
CA ALA A 201 -18.67 13.69 0.25
C ALA A 201 -17.89 13.72 1.58
N VAL A 202 -16.65 14.24 1.59
CA VAL A 202 -15.77 14.24 2.76
C VAL A 202 -15.58 15.65 3.31
N ASP A 203 -15.73 15.80 4.61
CA ASP A 203 -15.47 17.07 5.32
C ASP A 203 -14.04 17.10 5.88
N GLN A 204 -13.59 15.99 6.47
CA GLN A 204 -12.37 15.96 7.27
C GLN A 204 -11.71 14.58 7.22
N VAL A 205 -10.39 14.55 7.28
CA VAL A 205 -9.59 13.36 7.51
C VAL A 205 -8.91 13.50 8.88
N ASP A 206 -9.17 12.58 9.79
CA ASP A 206 -8.52 12.51 11.08
C ASP A 206 -7.36 11.50 10.98
N VAL A 207 -6.15 11.88 11.35
CA VAL A 207 -5.01 10.99 11.59
C VAL A 207 -4.94 10.75 13.08
N ILE A 208 -5.17 9.53 13.52
CA ILE A 208 -5.13 9.11 14.91
C ILE A 208 -3.75 8.49 15.14
N GLU A 209 -2.85 9.24 15.76
CA GLU A 209 -1.52 8.76 16.11
C GLU A 209 -1.61 7.74 17.23
N HIS A 210 -0.64 6.83 17.28
CA HIS A 210 -0.57 5.78 18.31
C HIS A 210 -1.86 4.94 18.45
N ASN A 211 -2.54 4.67 17.33
CA ASN A 211 -3.83 4.00 17.33
C ASN A 211 -3.73 2.57 17.87
N GLN A 212 -4.23 2.35 19.09
CA GLN A 212 -4.44 1.00 19.62
C GLN A 212 -5.89 0.56 19.36
N HIS A 213 -6.06 -0.22 18.29
CA HIS A 213 -7.38 -0.69 17.86
C HIS A 213 -8.07 -1.56 18.93
N LYS A 214 -7.33 -2.49 19.56
CA LYS A 214 -7.90 -3.39 20.56
C LYS A 214 -8.08 -2.64 21.88
N ARG A 215 -9.33 -2.36 22.26
CA ARG A 215 -9.65 -1.64 23.50
C ARG A 215 -9.12 -2.34 24.76
N VAL A 216 -9.08 -3.67 24.73
CA VAL A 216 -8.53 -4.48 25.81
C VAL A 216 -7.06 -4.19 26.12
N LEU A 217 -6.28 -3.71 25.12
CA LEU A 217 -4.87 -3.37 25.26
C LEU A 217 -4.61 -1.88 25.51
N GLN A 218 -5.65 -1.04 25.45
CA GLN A 218 -5.49 0.40 25.67
C GLN A 218 -4.95 0.67 27.08
N GLY A 219 -3.92 1.51 27.15
CA GLY A 219 -3.21 1.83 28.39
C GLY A 219 -2.24 0.74 28.88
N LEU A 220 -2.13 -0.40 28.21
CA LEU A 220 -1.11 -1.42 28.47
C LEU A 220 -0.04 -1.47 27.39
N VAL A 221 -0.44 -1.40 26.13
CA VAL A 221 0.45 -1.50 24.98
C VAL A 221 0.25 -0.27 24.10
N SER A 222 1.32 0.47 23.85
CA SER A 222 1.33 1.57 22.89
C SER A 222 1.46 1.03 21.47
N SER A 223 0.80 1.68 20.53
CA SER A 223 1.02 1.44 19.10
C SER A 223 1.93 2.54 18.55
N ASP A 224 2.80 2.20 17.64
CA ASP A 224 3.64 3.15 16.90
C ASP A 224 3.08 3.46 15.49
N GLN A 225 1.90 2.95 15.20
CA GLN A 225 1.19 3.15 13.93
C GLN A 225 0.00 4.06 14.11
N ALA A 226 -0.30 4.79 13.05
CA ALA A 226 -1.48 5.64 12.98
C ALA A 226 -2.67 4.95 12.31
N ALA A 227 -3.86 5.48 12.55
CA ALA A 227 -5.06 5.17 11.77
C ALA A 227 -5.58 6.42 11.08
N LEU A 228 -6.24 6.24 9.94
CA LEU A 228 -7.02 7.29 9.30
C LEU A 228 -8.50 7.11 9.62
N ASN A 229 -9.21 8.22 9.87
CA ASN A 229 -10.66 8.21 10.02
C ASN A 229 -11.27 9.29 9.12
N ILE A 230 -12.08 8.85 8.20
CA ILE A 230 -12.74 9.70 7.21
C ILE A 230 -14.06 10.18 7.79
N ARG A 231 -14.21 11.51 7.90
CA ARG A 231 -15.43 12.15 8.30
C ARG A 231 -16.20 12.65 7.10
N LEU A 232 -17.38 12.11 6.93
CA LEU A 232 -18.28 12.50 5.83
C LEU A 232 -18.89 13.86 6.07
N SER A 233 -19.21 14.56 5.00
CA SER A 233 -19.94 15.82 5.04
C SER A 233 -21.36 15.60 5.59
N LYS A 234 -21.97 16.64 6.15
CA LYS A 234 -23.35 16.56 6.67
C LYS A 234 -24.36 16.11 5.61
N ALA A 235 -24.11 16.43 4.34
CA ALA A 235 -24.97 16.06 3.23
C ALA A 235 -24.85 14.57 2.86
N SER A 236 -23.65 13.98 3.05
CA SER A 236 -23.36 12.59 2.70
C SER A 236 -23.56 11.62 3.87
N ARG A 237 -23.54 12.14 5.10
CA ARG A 237 -23.84 11.36 6.29
C ARG A 237 -25.32 11.02 6.32
N PHE A 238 -25.67 9.76 6.52
CA PHE A 238 -27.03 9.22 6.60
C PHE A 238 -27.83 9.19 5.27
N ARG A 239 -27.21 9.53 4.15
CA ARG A 239 -27.83 9.45 2.83
C ARG A 239 -26.95 8.63 1.89
N PRO A 240 -27.53 7.84 0.98
CA PRO A 240 -26.77 7.25 -0.08
C PRO A 240 -26.15 8.33 -0.95
N PHE A 241 -24.89 8.15 -1.29
CA PHE A 241 -24.19 9.00 -2.26
C PHE A 241 -23.29 8.14 -3.14
N GLY A 242 -22.94 8.62 -4.29
CA GLY A 242 -22.12 7.86 -5.21
C GLY A 242 -21.82 8.63 -6.48
N GLU A 243 -21.22 7.94 -7.40
CA GLU A 243 -20.84 8.47 -8.69
C GLU A 243 -21.01 7.38 -9.75
N VAL A 244 -21.54 7.78 -10.90
CA VAL A 244 -21.53 6.98 -12.11
C VAL A 244 -20.81 7.78 -13.18
N SER A 245 -19.80 7.19 -13.80
CA SER A 245 -19.06 7.81 -14.91
C SER A 245 -18.87 6.81 -16.03
N ALA A 246 -18.89 7.32 -17.25
CA ALA A 246 -18.55 6.58 -18.44
C ALA A 246 -17.73 7.47 -19.36
N GLY A 247 -16.70 6.90 -19.97
CA GLY A 247 -15.82 7.58 -20.90
C GLY A 247 -15.57 6.74 -22.13
N THR A 248 -15.33 7.41 -23.25
CA THR A 248 -14.88 6.77 -24.49
C THR A 248 -13.77 7.60 -25.13
N GLY A 249 -12.89 6.94 -25.88
CA GLY A 249 -11.73 7.55 -26.52
C GLY A 249 -11.48 7.04 -27.93
N LEU A 250 -10.75 7.84 -28.69
CA LEU A 250 -10.33 7.56 -30.09
C LEU A 250 -8.81 7.74 -30.18
N PRO A 251 -8.13 7.15 -31.20
CA PRO A 251 -8.64 6.49 -32.40
C PRO A 251 -9.04 5.02 -32.21
N ALA A 252 -8.49 4.31 -31.23
CA ALA A 252 -8.99 2.99 -30.85
C ALA A 252 -10.24 3.13 -29.99
N PRO A 253 -11.17 2.16 -30.01
CA PRO A 253 -12.37 2.21 -29.18
C PRO A 253 -12.01 1.97 -27.70
N LEU A 254 -11.45 3.00 -27.07
CA LEU A 254 -11.19 3.01 -25.63
C LEU A 254 -12.49 3.28 -24.88
N TRP A 255 -12.66 2.62 -23.74
CA TRP A 255 -13.81 2.84 -22.87
C TRP A 255 -13.43 2.68 -21.40
N GLU A 256 -14.14 3.41 -20.57
CA GLU A 256 -14.07 3.31 -19.12
C GLU A 256 -15.48 3.45 -18.56
N GLY A 257 -15.84 2.62 -17.58
CA GLY A 257 -17.09 2.69 -16.85
C GLY A 257 -16.85 2.51 -15.35
N LYS A 258 -17.51 3.33 -14.54
CA LYS A 258 -17.45 3.25 -13.09
C LYS A 258 -18.80 3.55 -12.48
N ALA A 259 -19.22 2.73 -11.53
CA ALA A 259 -20.32 3.02 -10.62
C ALA A 259 -19.86 2.75 -9.19
N PHE A 260 -20.07 3.74 -8.32
CA PHE A 260 -19.76 3.67 -6.90
C PHE A 260 -20.95 4.17 -6.12
N LEU A 261 -21.37 3.41 -5.10
CA LEU A 261 -22.43 3.77 -4.18
C LEU A 261 -21.96 3.52 -2.76
N MET A 262 -22.18 4.49 -1.90
CA MET A 262 -21.93 4.38 -0.47
C MET A 262 -23.11 4.90 0.33
N GLN A 263 -23.47 4.16 1.37
CA GLN A 263 -24.35 4.59 2.42
C GLN A 263 -23.67 4.39 3.77
N ALA A 264 -23.63 5.42 4.59
CA ALA A 264 -23.08 5.35 5.94
C ALA A 264 -24.11 5.85 6.95
N SER A 265 -24.47 4.98 7.86
CA SER A 265 -25.32 5.27 9.03
C SER A 265 -24.59 4.88 10.32
N PRO A 266 -25.07 5.27 11.52
CA PRO A 266 -24.44 4.87 12.77
C PRO A 266 -24.43 3.36 13.00
N THR A 267 -25.35 2.63 12.37
CA THR A 267 -25.55 1.19 12.57
C THR A 267 -25.19 0.34 11.38
N ASN A 268 -25.12 0.94 10.18
CA ASN A 268 -24.84 0.22 8.94
C ASN A 268 -23.99 1.05 7.99
N GLN A 269 -23.06 0.40 7.31
CA GLN A 269 -22.29 0.98 6.19
C GLN A 269 -22.28 0.01 5.02
N LEU A 270 -22.82 0.44 3.89
CA LEU A 270 -22.77 -0.30 2.63
C LEU A 270 -21.90 0.44 1.63
N ILE A 271 -20.96 -0.25 1.03
CA ILE A 271 -20.08 0.26 -0.04
C ILE A 271 -20.15 -0.72 -1.20
N THR A 272 -20.54 -0.21 -2.36
CA THR A 272 -20.61 -0.99 -3.60
C THR A 272 -19.81 -0.30 -4.69
N SER A 273 -19.02 -1.06 -5.43
CA SER A 273 -18.23 -0.56 -6.55
C SER A 273 -18.33 -1.50 -7.75
N LEU A 274 -18.36 -0.90 -8.93
CA LEU A 274 -18.34 -1.58 -10.22
C LEU A 274 -17.46 -0.77 -11.16
N LYS A 275 -16.45 -1.38 -11.76
CA LYS A 275 -15.55 -0.71 -12.70
C LYS A 275 -15.21 -1.62 -13.85
N GLY A 276 -15.00 -1.01 -15.00
CA GLY A 276 -14.46 -1.68 -16.16
C GLY A 276 -13.76 -0.70 -17.08
N ASN A 277 -12.69 -1.14 -17.71
CA ASN A 277 -11.97 -0.33 -18.68
C ASN A 277 -11.13 -1.19 -19.65
N ASN A 278 -10.66 -0.53 -20.71
CA ASN A 278 -9.61 -1.00 -21.61
C ASN A 278 -8.57 0.11 -21.89
N THR A 279 -8.32 0.96 -20.90
CA THR A 279 -7.49 2.17 -21.02
C THR A 279 -6.10 2.03 -20.41
N GLY A 280 -5.69 0.82 -20.03
CA GLY A 280 -4.40 0.56 -19.38
C GLY A 280 -4.40 0.84 -17.87
N VAL A 281 -5.56 1.03 -17.25
CA VAL A 281 -5.67 1.20 -15.80
C VAL A 281 -5.85 -0.15 -15.12
N ASP A 282 -4.86 -0.58 -14.36
CA ASP A 282 -4.89 -1.85 -13.63
C ASP A 282 -5.92 -1.83 -12.49
N LEU A 283 -7.03 -2.53 -12.69
CA LEU A 283 -8.10 -2.66 -11.69
C LEU A 283 -7.81 -3.70 -10.61
N SER A 284 -6.76 -4.53 -10.75
CA SER A 284 -6.41 -5.55 -9.75
C SER A 284 -5.94 -4.94 -8.43
N SER A 285 -5.38 -3.73 -8.49
CA SER A 285 -4.88 -3.01 -7.31
C SER A 285 -5.95 -2.66 -6.28
N ASP A 286 -7.23 -2.66 -6.66
CA ASP A 286 -8.34 -2.47 -5.71
C ASP A 286 -8.53 -3.67 -4.77
N PHE A 287 -7.98 -4.84 -5.12
CA PHE A 287 -8.06 -6.08 -4.32
C PHE A 287 -6.75 -6.41 -3.61
N GLU A 288 -5.71 -5.62 -3.79
CA GLU A 288 -4.50 -5.79 -3.00
C GLU A 288 -4.81 -5.51 -1.53
N GLN A 289 -4.62 -6.54 -0.71
CA GLN A 289 -4.75 -6.40 0.74
C GLN A 289 -3.62 -5.51 1.24
N GLN A 290 -3.97 -4.33 1.68
CA GLN A 290 -3.03 -3.47 2.39
C GLN A 290 -2.83 -4.07 3.80
N HIS A 291 -1.59 -4.15 4.26
CA HIS A 291 -1.27 -4.78 5.53
C HIS A 291 -2.08 -4.16 6.66
N ASP A 292 -2.96 -4.94 7.24
CA ASP A 292 -3.67 -4.62 8.48
C ASP A 292 -2.92 -5.24 9.65
N ALA A 293 -1.86 -4.55 10.12
CA ALA A 293 -1.13 -4.96 11.32
C ALA A 293 -2.02 -4.99 12.58
N GLY A 294 -3.19 -4.37 12.50
CA GLY A 294 -4.16 -4.34 13.60
C GLY A 294 -5.19 -5.48 13.58
N SER A 295 -5.25 -6.30 12.53
CA SER A 295 -6.27 -7.37 12.44
C SER A 295 -6.08 -8.46 13.48
N GLY A 296 -4.85 -8.70 13.90
CA GLY A 296 -4.48 -9.73 14.87
C GLY A 296 -4.69 -11.18 14.36
N LEU A 297 -5.38 -11.35 13.24
CA LEU A 297 -5.57 -12.65 12.64
C LEU A 297 -4.34 -13.02 11.80
N PRO A 298 -3.88 -14.29 11.84
CA PRO A 298 -2.76 -14.74 11.03
C PRO A 298 -3.06 -14.56 9.55
N GLN A 299 -2.18 -13.84 8.85
CA GLN A 299 -2.17 -13.83 7.40
C GLN A 299 -1.40 -15.06 6.92
N ILE A 300 -2.11 -16.00 6.35
CA ILE A 300 -1.49 -17.17 5.79
C ILE A 300 -1.21 -16.88 4.31
N SER A 301 0.06 -16.87 3.92
CA SER A 301 0.43 -16.78 2.50
C SER A 301 -0.07 -18.02 1.76
N LEU A 302 -0.64 -17.82 0.58
CA LEU A 302 -1.00 -18.96 -0.28
C LEU A 302 0.28 -19.66 -0.74
N PRO A 303 0.25 -20.99 -0.88
CA PRO A 303 1.36 -21.70 -1.50
C PRO A 303 1.70 -21.11 -2.87
N SER A 304 2.99 -21.02 -3.17
CA SER A 304 3.42 -20.63 -4.51
C SER A 304 2.98 -21.66 -5.53
N THR A 305 2.53 -21.19 -6.67
CA THR A 305 2.32 -22.04 -7.85
C THR A 305 3.67 -22.58 -8.31
N ALA A 306 3.72 -23.86 -8.67
CA ALA A 306 4.97 -24.52 -9.02
C ALA A 306 5.29 -24.40 -10.52
N LEU A 307 4.25 -24.34 -11.37
CA LEU A 307 4.42 -24.15 -12.80
C LEU A 307 4.40 -22.67 -13.14
N GLN A 308 5.35 -22.24 -13.96
CA GLN A 308 5.49 -20.84 -14.38
C GLN A 308 5.82 -20.80 -15.87
N THR A 309 5.32 -19.78 -16.55
CA THR A 309 5.76 -19.40 -17.89
C THR A 309 6.75 -18.25 -17.79
N SER A 310 7.42 -17.89 -18.88
CA SER A 310 8.23 -16.68 -18.95
C SER A 310 7.35 -15.46 -18.68
N SER A 311 7.94 -14.45 -18.06
CA SER A 311 7.29 -13.16 -17.88
C SER A 311 8.04 -12.14 -18.72
N PRO A 312 7.38 -11.45 -19.68
CA PRO A 312 8.03 -10.40 -20.42
C PRO A 312 8.57 -9.33 -19.47
N GLN A 313 9.73 -8.79 -19.79
CA GLN A 313 10.30 -7.69 -19.04
C GLN A 313 9.34 -6.50 -19.04
N ARG A 314 9.09 -5.95 -17.86
CA ARG A 314 8.29 -4.72 -17.74
C ARG A 314 9.14 -3.55 -18.23
N PRO A 315 8.67 -2.75 -19.19
CA PRO A 315 9.38 -1.56 -19.59
C PRO A 315 9.43 -0.56 -18.44
N PRO A 316 10.48 0.31 -18.37
CA PRO A 316 10.57 1.35 -17.37
C PRO A 316 9.64 2.54 -17.70
N LEU A 317 8.36 2.26 -17.88
CA LEU A 317 7.30 3.21 -18.24
C LEU A 317 6.15 3.06 -17.27
N ASP A 318 5.35 4.11 -17.14
CA ASP A 318 4.06 4.05 -16.47
C ASP A 318 3.20 2.92 -17.07
N ILE A 319 2.59 2.11 -16.21
CA ILE A 319 1.81 0.93 -16.61
C ILE A 319 0.70 1.28 -17.61
N GLY A 320 0.05 2.42 -17.48
CA GLY A 320 -0.99 2.91 -18.37
C GLY A 320 -0.52 3.20 -19.80
N ARG A 321 0.80 3.22 -20.06
CA ARG A 321 1.37 3.48 -21.38
C ARG A 321 1.63 2.22 -22.20
N TYR A 322 1.67 1.04 -21.58
CA TYR A 322 1.99 -0.21 -22.26
C TYR A 322 1.00 -1.35 -21.96
N LEU A 323 0.13 -1.20 -20.97
CA LEU A 323 -0.84 -2.23 -20.62
C LEU A 323 -2.00 -2.23 -21.62
N ASP A 324 -2.11 -3.31 -22.40
CA ASP A 324 -3.32 -3.63 -23.19
C ASP A 324 -4.19 -4.58 -22.36
N ASP A 325 -5.22 -4.02 -21.73
CA ASP A 325 -6.11 -4.75 -20.82
C ASP A 325 -7.59 -4.61 -21.20
N ARG A 326 -8.41 -5.48 -20.62
CA ARG A 326 -9.88 -5.40 -20.60
C ARG A 326 -10.36 -5.88 -19.26
N GLY A 327 -10.24 -4.98 -18.28
CA GLY A 327 -10.51 -5.27 -16.90
C GLY A 327 -11.95 -4.98 -16.49
N PHE A 328 -12.44 -5.78 -15.56
CA PHE A 328 -13.72 -5.58 -14.88
C PHE A 328 -13.59 -5.98 -13.41
N ASN A 329 -14.00 -5.10 -12.49
CA ASN A 329 -14.06 -5.42 -11.09
C ASN A 329 -15.38 -5.01 -10.45
N TRP A 330 -15.74 -5.69 -9.37
CA TRP A 330 -16.89 -5.36 -8.55
C TRP A 330 -16.64 -5.71 -7.08
N GLY A 331 -17.28 -4.99 -6.20
CA GLY A 331 -17.19 -5.22 -4.76
C GLY A 331 -18.46 -4.79 -4.06
N ILE A 332 -18.87 -5.58 -3.06
CA ILE A 332 -19.96 -5.28 -2.13
C ILE A 332 -19.42 -5.49 -0.72
N ASN A 333 -19.46 -4.43 0.07
CA ASN A 333 -18.96 -4.43 1.43
C ASN A 333 -20.07 -3.89 2.34
N ASP A 334 -20.50 -4.70 3.29
CA ASP A 334 -21.54 -4.34 4.27
C ASP A 334 -21.00 -4.52 5.68
N LEU A 335 -21.20 -3.51 6.52
CA LEU A 335 -20.87 -3.55 7.92
C LEU A 335 -22.12 -3.22 8.73
N GLN A 336 -22.52 -4.15 9.60
CA GLN A 336 -23.63 -4.03 10.52
C GLN A 336 -23.11 -3.91 11.95
N LYS A 337 -23.50 -2.86 12.65
CA LYS A 337 -23.24 -2.71 14.07
C LYS A 337 -24.30 -3.48 14.85
N LEU A 338 -23.90 -4.56 15.53
CA LEU A 338 -24.80 -5.42 16.30
C LEU A 338 -25.00 -4.95 17.74
N GLY A 339 -24.13 -4.04 18.22
CA GLY A 339 -24.17 -3.51 19.58
C GLY A 339 -23.11 -2.44 19.79
N GLU A 340 -22.91 -2.00 21.03
CA GLU A 340 -21.93 -0.95 21.33
C GLU A 340 -20.49 -1.34 20.94
N TYR A 341 -20.13 -2.62 21.14
CA TYR A 341 -18.79 -3.15 20.94
C TYR A 341 -18.72 -4.19 19.83
N SER A 342 -19.82 -4.51 19.17
CA SER A 342 -19.90 -5.63 18.23
C SER A 342 -20.31 -5.18 16.85
N ASN A 343 -19.64 -5.71 15.84
CA ASN A 343 -20.00 -5.53 14.45
C ASN A 343 -19.86 -6.83 13.66
N LEU A 344 -20.59 -6.89 12.56
CA LEU A 344 -20.52 -7.93 11.55
C LEU A 344 -20.17 -7.27 10.22
N ARG A 345 -19.17 -7.79 9.55
CA ARG A 345 -18.74 -7.30 8.24
C ARG A 345 -18.78 -8.41 7.21
N ILE A 346 -19.36 -8.11 6.07
CA ILE A 346 -19.46 -8.98 4.90
C ILE A 346 -18.75 -8.27 3.75
N ASN A 347 -17.77 -8.90 3.16
CA ASN A 347 -17.06 -8.40 1.99
C ASN A 347 -17.13 -9.45 0.89
N VAL A 348 -17.64 -9.09 -0.28
CA VAL A 348 -17.67 -9.95 -1.46
C VAL A 348 -17.12 -9.15 -2.62
N SER A 349 -16.20 -9.75 -3.38
CA SER A 349 -15.57 -9.06 -4.49
C SER A 349 -15.16 -10.03 -5.59
N GLY A 350 -15.09 -9.50 -6.80
CA GLY A 350 -14.63 -10.23 -7.96
C GLY A 350 -13.91 -9.34 -8.96
N TYR A 351 -13.00 -9.95 -9.69
CA TYR A 351 -12.18 -9.31 -10.69
C TYR A 351 -11.97 -10.25 -11.87
N HIS A 352 -12.08 -9.72 -13.06
CA HIS A 352 -11.74 -10.37 -14.32
C HIS A 352 -10.94 -9.42 -15.18
N ASP A 353 -9.91 -9.95 -15.85
CA ASP A 353 -9.14 -9.17 -16.79
C ASP A 353 -8.65 -10.03 -17.94
N ARG A 354 -8.30 -9.39 -19.04
CA ARG A 354 -7.56 -9.97 -20.15
C ARG A 354 -6.46 -8.99 -20.54
N ARG A 355 -5.23 -9.36 -20.26
CA ARG A 355 -4.03 -8.56 -20.53
C ARG A 355 -3.27 -9.15 -21.70
N ARG A 356 -2.80 -8.31 -22.60
CA ARG A 356 -1.89 -8.69 -23.67
C ARG A 356 -0.59 -7.95 -23.49
N LEU A 357 0.49 -8.68 -23.62
CA LEU A 357 1.84 -8.17 -23.55
C LEU A 357 2.58 -8.69 -24.77
N SER A 358 3.26 -7.83 -25.50
CA SER A 358 4.14 -8.20 -26.60
C SER A 358 5.51 -7.61 -26.38
N SER A 359 6.52 -8.37 -26.73
CA SER A 359 7.91 -7.91 -26.71
C SER A 359 8.65 -8.41 -27.93
N GLU A 360 9.58 -7.61 -28.40
CA GLU A 360 10.51 -7.96 -29.47
C GLU A 360 11.92 -7.70 -28.95
N SER A 361 12.82 -8.63 -29.18
CA SER A 361 14.23 -8.50 -28.82
C SER A 361 15.12 -8.93 -29.98
N GLU A 362 16.21 -8.20 -30.14
CA GLU A 362 17.27 -8.50 -31.08
C GLU A 362 18.59 -8.56 -30.31
N THR A 363 19.24 -9.71 -30.35
CA THR A 363 20.50 -9.94 -29.65
C THR A 363 21.60 -10.29 -30.67
N HIS A 364 22.63 -9.46 -30.73
CA HIS A 364 23.81 -9.67 -31.58
C HIS A 364 24.90 -10.33 -30.75
N TYR A 365 25.21 -11.57 -31.03
CA TYR A 365 26.36 -12.26 -30.44
C TYR A 365 27.62 -11.96 -31.26
N LEU A 366 28.54 -11.17 -30.69
CA LEU A 366 29.81 -10.79 -31.28
C LEU A 366 30.87 -11.84 -30.94
N GLY A 367 30.99 -12.87 -31.75
CA GLY A 367 31.98 -13.95 -31.58
C GLY A 367 32.71 -14.25 -32.89
N THR A 368 33.48 -15.34 -32.88
CA THR A 368 34.14 -15.86 -34.10
C THR A 368 33.15 -16.25 -35.19
N THR A 369 31.93 -16.61 -34.80
CA THR A 369 30.76 -16.83 -35.67
C THR A 369 29.66 -15.92 -35.16
N PRO A 370 29.43 -14.73 -35.76
CA PRO A 370 28.37 -13.84 -35.39
C PRO A 370 26.99 -14.54 -35.50
N LEU A 371 26.14 -14.36 -34.54
CA LEU A 371 24.76 -14.88 -34.52
C LEU A 371 23.83 -13.77 -34.12
N ASP A 372 22.82 -13.55 -34.95
CA ASP A 372 21.72 -12.64 -34.67
C ASP A 372 20.50 -13.47 -34.21
N LEU A 373 20.01 -13.18 -33.00
CA LEU A 373 18.83 -13.79 -32.43
C LEU A 373 17.70 -12.77 -32.42
N TYR A 374 16.65 -13.07 -33.17
CA TYR A 374 15.40 -12.30 -33.20
C TYR A 374 14.33 -13.07 -32.46
N GLU A 375 13.75 -12.45 -31.45
CA GLU A 375 12.71 -13.06 -30.65
C GLU A 375 11.49 -12.14 -30.56
N THR A 376 10.33 -12.70 -30.80
CA THR A 376 9.05 -12.03 -30.54
C THR A 376 8.24 -12.86 -29.56
N SER A 377 7.74 -12.25 -28.50
CA SER A 377 6.87 -12.90 -27.51
C SER A 377 5.51 -12.21 -27.48
N GLN A 378 4.46 -12.99 -27.47
CA GLN A 378 3.09 -12.53 -27.26
C GLN A 378 2.49 -13.32 -26.11
N LEU A 379 2.20 -12.64 -25.02
CA LEU A 379 1.59 -13.22 -23.82
C LEU A 379 0.19 -12.68 -23.62
N THR A 380 -0.77 -13.57 -23.49
CA THR A 380 -2.13 -13.25 -23.03
C THR A 380 -2.34 -13.83 -21.64
N LEU A 381 -2.72 -12.97 -20.71
CA LEU A 381 -3.06 -13.32 -19.33
C LEU A 381 -4.54 -13.06 -19.10
N SER A 382 -5.26 -14.04 -18.56
CA SER A 382 -6.67 -13.89 -18.21
C SER A 382 -6.92 -14.25 -16.74
N PRO A 383 -6.55 -13.35 -15.81
CA PRO A 383 -6.79 -13.55 -14.38
C PRO A 383 -8.25 -13.33 -14.02
N ASN A 384 -8.81 -14.26 -13.27
CA ASN A 384 -10.08 -14.13 -12.58
C ASN A 384 -9.84 -14.31 -11.09
N TYR A 385 -10.46 -13.48 -10.29
CA TYR A 385 -10.36 -13.53 -8.84
C TYR A 385 -11.73 -13.32 -8.22
N TYR A 386 -12.05 -14.06 -7.18
CA TYR A 386 -13.24 -13.87 -6.35
C TYR A 386 -12.90 -14.13 -4.89
N ASN A 387 -13.53 -13.37 -4.03
CA ASN A 387 -13.34 -13.47 -2.59
C ASN A 387 -14.64 -13.13 -1.87
N ALA A 388 -14.92 -13.88 -0.81
CA ALA A 388 -15.98 -13.60 0.15
C ALA A 388 -15.45 -13.76 1.56
N ALA A 389 -15.72 -12.80 2.43
CA ALA A 389 -15.30 -12.83 3.82
C ALA A 389 -16.46 -12.40 4.72
N LEU A 390 -16.66 -13.15 5.80
CA LEU A 390 -17.57 -12.84 6.89
C LEU A 390 -16.74 -12.66 8.16
N ARG A 391 -16.79 -11.48 8.76
CA ARG A 391 -16.03 -11.14 9.96
C ARG A 391 -16.95 -10.62 11.05
N TYR A 392 -16.93 -11.28 12.18
CA TYR A 392 -17.51 -10.80 13.43
C TYR A 392 -16.41 -10.22 14.32
N GLU A 393 -16.63 -9.04 14.89
CA GLU A 393 -15.72 -8.43 15.84
C GLU A 393 -16.47 -7.92 17.06
N HIS A 394 -15.97 -8.26 18.25
CA HIS A 394 -16.38 -7.71 19.54
C HIS A 394 -15.18 -7.07 20.21
N ASN A 395 -15.19 -5.73 20.38
CA ASN A 395 -14.05 -4.95 20.85
C ASN A 395 -14.39 -4.14 22.11
N ALA A 396 -14.48 -4.84 23.25
CA ALA A 396 -14.80 -4.27 24.55
C ALA A 396 -13.54 -4.03 25.41
N PRO A 397 -13.60 -3.19 26.47
CA PRO A 397 -12.41 -2.87 27.29
C PRO A 397 -11.75 -4.06 27.98
N LYS A 398 -12.50 -5.12 28.29
CA LYS A 398 -11.99 -6.32 28.98
C LYS A 398 -11.84 -7.53 28.08
N ARG A 399 -12.47 -7.52 26.89
CA ARG A 399 -12.48 -8.64 25.96
C ARG A 399 -12.45 -8.15 24.52
N TYR A 400 -11.55 -8.71 23.76
CA TYR A 400 -11.54 -8.64 22.30
C TYR A 400 -11.82 -10.03 21.74
N LEU A 401 -12.70 -10.12 20.77
CA LEU A 401 -12.98 -11.34 20.03
C LEU A 401 -13.16 -10.98 18.57
N VAL A 402 -12.46 -11.66 17.70
CA VAL A 402 -12.65 -11.57 16.26
C VAL A 402 -12.67 -12.97 15.66
N GLY A 403 -13.69 -13.24 14.86
CA GLY A 403 -13.81 -14.44 14.05
C GLY A 403 -13.98 -14.06 12.58
N GLU A 404 -13.29 -14.74 11.71
CA GLU A 404 -13.38 -14.53 10.27
C GLU A 404 -13.47 -15.86 9.53
N LEU A 405 -14.42 -15.94 8.62
CA LEU A 405 -14.53 -17.01 7.64
C LEU A 405 -14.33 -16.37 6.26
N SER A 406 -13.33 -16.80 5.52
CA SER A 406 -13.08 -16.32 4.18
C SER A 406 -12.95 -17.48 3.19
N PHE A 407 -13.55 -17.26 2.03
CA PHE A 407 -13.48 -18.14 0.88
C PHE A 407 -12.98 -17.35 -0.32
N GLY A 408 -12.09 -17.94 -1.09
CA GLY A 408 -11.62 -17.28 -2.28
C GLY A 408 -11.11 -18.27 -3.32
N GLY A 409 -11.00 -17.76 -4.52
CA GLY A 409 -10.45 -18.50 -5.64
C GLY A 409 -9.83 -17.57 -6.66
N ARG A 410 -8.90 -18.14 -7.39
CA ARG A 410 -8.25 -17.49 -8.52
C ARG A 410 -8.21 -18.47 -9.67
N ARG A 411 -8.53 -18.01 -10.85
CA ARG A 411 -8.25 -18.73 -12.08
C ARG A 411 -7.40 -17.84 -12.96
N SER A 412 -6.26 -18.34 -13.41
CA SER A 412 -5.39 -17.65 -14.35
C SER A 412 -5.15 -18.55 -15.54
N ASP A 413 -5.61 -18.12 -16.70
CA ASP A 413 -5.28 -18.72 -17.98
C ASP A 413 -4.19 -17.84 -18.63
N GLN A 414 -3.07 -18.46 -18.99
CA GLN A 414 -1.94 -17.81 -19.67
C GLN A 414 -1.71 -18.53 -20.99
N ALA A 415 -1.56 -17.79 -22.05
CA ALA A 415 -1.19 -18.29 -23.37
C ALA A 415 -0.01 -17.44 -23.88
N GLU A 416 1.09 -18.09 -24.19
CA GLU A 416 2.30 -17.45 -24.70
C GLU A 416 2.68 -18.06 -26.04
N GLY A 417 2.95 -17.19 -27.02
CA GLY A 417 3.59 -17.55 -28.27
C GLY A 417 4.97 -16.89 -28.32
N LEU A 418 6.02 -17.68 -28.47
CA LEU A 418 7.39 -17.21 -28.65
C LEU A 418 7.88 -17.67 -30.01
N HIS A 419 8.30 -16.72 -30.84
CA HIS A 419 9.00 -16.99 -32.09
C HIS A 419 10.45 -16.56 -31.93
N SER A 420 11.39 -17.50 -32.15
CA SER A 420 12.82 -17.28 -31.98
C SER A 420 13.53 -17.81 -33.23
N ASN A 421 13.92 -16.94 -34.16
CA ASN A 421 14.48 -17.26 -35.48
C ASN A 421 13.59 -18.28 -36.24
N SER A 422 14.04 -19.56 -36.30
CA SER A 422 13.34 -20.65 -36.99
C SER A 422 12.50 -21.54 -36.06
N ARG A 423 12.36 -21.15 -34.78
CA ARG A 423 11.65 -21.94 -33.77
C ARG A 423 10.39 -21.22 -33.32
N GLU A 424 9.33 -21.96 -33.19
CA GLU A 424 8.06 -21.49 -32.63
C GLU A 424 7.76 -22.29 -31.38
N TYR A 425 7.37 -21.60 -30.32
CA TYR A 425 6.96 -22.15 -29.05
C TYR A 425 5.57 -21.61 -28.72
N THR A 426 4.66 -22.47 -28.33
CA THR A 426 3.40 -22.07 -27.71
C THR A 426 3.31 -22.70 -26.33
N LEU A 427 3.00 -21.90 -25.33
CA LEU A 427 2.82 -22.34 -23.96
C LEU A 427 1.45 -21.92 -23.45
N GLY A 428 0.74 -22.84 -22.85
CA GLY A 428 -0.51 -22.57 -22.14
C GLY A 428 -0.41 -23.03 -20.71
N LEU A 429 -0.62 -22.12 -19.76
CA LEU A 429 -0.64 -22.42 -18.34
C LEU A 429 -2.00 -22.04 -17.77
N ARG A 430 -2.66 -23.01 -17.13
CA ARG A 430 -3.87 -22.81 -16.34
C ARG A 430 -3.58 -23.08 -14.87
N GLN A 431 -4.01 -22.18 -14.01
CA GLN A 431 -3.89 -22.29 -12.56
C GLN A 431 -5.22 -21.95 -11.91
N GLU A 432 -5.69 -22.84 -11.01
CA GLU A 432 -7.01 -22.73 -10.40
C GLU A 432 -6.94 -22.98 -8.87
N PRO A 433 -6.27 -22.08 -8.10
CA PRO A 433 -6.29 -22.16 -6.65
C PRO A 433 -7.63 -21.76 -6.05
N LEU A 434 -8.07 -22.55 -5.05
CA LEU A 434 -9.21 -22.31 -4.18
C LEU A 434 -8.78 -22.40 -2.74
N TRP A 435 -9.36 -21.58 -1.85
CA TRP A 435 -9.10 -21.67 -0.42
C TRP A 435 -10.33 -21.34 0.41
N LEU A 436 -10.38 -21.97 1.56
CA LEU A 436 -11.31 -21.66 2.64
C LEU A 436 -10.49 -21.48 3.90
N GLN A 437 -10.66 -20.36 4.60
CA GLN A 437 -9.96 -20.07 5.85
C GLN A 437 -10.96 -19.71 6.93
N ALA A 438 -10.77 -20.31 8.09
CA ALA A 438 -11.42 -19.90 9.34
C ALA A 438 -10.35 -19.42 10.31
N ALA A 439 -10.53 -18.23 10.86
CA ALA A 439 -9.61 -17.64 11.83
C ALA A 439 -10.36 -17.07 13.03
N LEU A 440 -9.80 -17.22 14.21
CA LEU A 440 -10.35 -16.75 15.48
C LEU A 440 -9.23 -16.14 16.31
N GLN A 441 -9.49 -14.98 16.90
CA GLN A 441 -8.64 -14.44 17.97
C GLN A 441 -9.53 -14.02 19.14
N THR A 442 -9.10 -14.33 20.34
CA THR A 442 -9.69 -13.79 21.56
C THR A 442 -8.60 -13.29 22.50
N THR A 443 -8.77 -12.07 23.00
CA THR A 443 -7.88 -11.46 23.98
C THR A 443 -8.70 -11.09 25.20
N LEU A 444 -8.27 -11.54 26.37
CA LEU A 444 -8.92 -11.27 27.66
C LEU A 444 -7.96 -10.49 28.55
N ARG A 445 -8.47 -9.49 29.24
CA ARG A 445 -7.72 -8.70 30.23
C ARG A 445 -8.21 -8.96 31.64
N LEU A 446 -7.31 -9.45 32.48
CA LEU A 446 -7.52 -9.74 33.89
C LEU A 446 -6.53 -8.88 34.71
N GLY A 447 -6.91 -7.62 34.97
CA GLY A 447 -6.02 -6.66 35.61
C GLY A 447 -4.81 -6.31 34.74
N GLY A 448 -3.58 -6.61 35.22
CA GLY A 448 -2.33 -6.44 34.47
C GLY A 448 -1.96 -7.64 33.60
N THR A 449 -2.76 -8.71 33.61
CA THR A 449 -2.54 -9.92 32.82
C THR A 449 -3.39 -9.90 31.56
N VAL A 450 -2.80 -10.23 30.43
CA VAL A 450 -3.49 -10.39 29.16
C VAL A 450 -3.32 -11.83 28.70
N LEU A 451 -4.44 -12.47 28.38
CA LEU A 451 -4.48 -13.80 27.76
C LEU A 451 -4.89 -13.62 26.31
N ASP A 452 -4.12 -14.15 25.39
CA ASP A 452 -4.39 -14.10 23.95
C ASP A 452 -4.42 -15.51 23.38
N PHE A 453 -5.46 -15.81 22.62
CA PHE A 453 -5.58 -17.04 21.87
C PHE A 453 -5.88 -16.74 20.41
N VAL A 454 -5.09 -17.31 19.53
CA VAL A 454 -5.21 -17.17 18.07
C VAL A 454 -5.28 -18.55 17.46
N SER A 455 -6.24 -18.75 16.58
CA SER A 455 -6.42 -19.98 15.84
C SER A 455 -6.71 -19.66 14.38
N SER A 456 -6.05 -20.34 13.46
CA SER A 456 -6.34 -20.22 12.04
C SER A 456 -6.20 -21.57 11.37
N THR A 457 -7.18 -21.93 10.57
CA THR A 457 -7.18 -23.13 9.75
C THR A 457 -7.54 -22.77 8.32
N ARG A 458 -6.74 -23.24 7.37
CA ARG A 458 -6.97 -23.03 5.96
C ARG A 458 -6.88 -24.35 5.19
N GLY A 459 -7.94 -24.64 4.45
CA GLY A 459 -7.94 -25.60 3.35
C GLY A 459 -7.58 -24.89 2.05
N TYR A 460 -6.71 -25.48 1.26
CA TYR A 460 -6.26 -24.97 -0.02
C TYR A 460 -6.21 -26.12 -1.03
N THR A 461 -6.63 -25.84 -2.25
CA THR A 461 -6.39 -26.75 -3.38
C THR A 461 -6.05 -25.92 -4.61
N ALA A 462 -5.13 -26.41 -5.43
CA ALA A 462 -4.80 -25.79 -6.71
C ALA A 462 -4.59 -26.86 -7.76
N GLY A 463 -5.31 -26.74 -8.87
CA GLY A 463 -5.02 -27.42 -10.11
C GLY A 463 -4.11 -26.56 -10.97
N GLU A 464 -3.05 -27.16 -11.53
CA GLU A 464 -2.16 -26.51 -12.48
C GLU A 464 -2.04 -27.40 -13.72
N THR A 465 -2.14 -26.82 -14.90
CA THR A 465 -1.98 -27.53 -16.18
C THR A 465 -1.09 -26.69 -17.08
N LEU A 466 0.03 -27.25 -17.48
CA LEU A 466 0.95 -26.69 -18.46
C LEU A 466 0.85 -27.50 -19.76
N ARG A 467 0.69 -26.83 -20.87
CA ARG A 467 0.75 -27.38 -22.21
C ARG A 467 1.78 -26.60 -23.00
N GLY A 468 2.65 -27.30 -23.69
CA GLY A 468 3.65 -26.70 -24.55
C GLY A 468 3.73 -27.42 -25.87
N GLU A 469 3.91 -26.66 -26.93
CA GLU A 469 4.22 -27.17 -28.28
C GLU A 469 5.39 -26.36 -28.83
N TRP A 470 6.33 -27.04 -29.46
CA TRP A 470 7.39 -26.36 -30.16
C TRP A 470 7.71 -27.03 -31.47
N THR A 471 8.00 -26.21 -32.44
CA THR A 471 8.34 -26.61 -33.80
C THR A 471 9.69 -26.01 -34.17
N GLU A 472 10.55 -26.82 -34.77
CA GLU A 472 11.80 -26.37 -35.36
C GLU A 472 11.81 -26.82 -36.82
N ALA A 473 12.35 -26.00 -37.70
CA ALA A 473 12.42 -26.31 -39.13
C ALA A 473 13.05 -27.70 -39.35
N ALA A 474 12.35 -28.54 -40.10
CA ALA A 474 12.71 -29.93 -40.42
C ALA A 474 12.60 -30.98 -39.29
N LEU A 475 12.07 -30.62 -38.12
CA LEU A 475 11.78 -31.59 -37.04
C LEU A 475 10.27 -31.75 -36.82
N PRO A 476 9.81 -32.93 -36.34
CA PRO A 476 8.40 -33.08 -35.96
C PRO A 476 8.09 -32.20 -34.75
N THR A 477 6.88 -31.66 -34.70
CA THR A 477 6.37 -30.93 -33.54
C THR A 477 6.44 -31.76 -32.29
N GLN A 478 7.01 -31.20 -31.25
CA GLN A 478 7.10 -31.80 -29.92
C GLN A 478 6.07 -31.17 -29.00
N THR A 479 5.55 -31.96 -28.07
CA THR A 479 4.51 -31.52 -27.14
C THR A 479 4.95 -31.81 -25.70
N LEU A 480 4.59 -30.88 -24.80
CA LEU A 480 4.73 -31.04 -23.36
C LEU A 480 3.34 -30.95 -22.72
N TYR A 481 3.04 -31.88 -21.85
CA TYR A 481 1.85 -31.81 -21.01
C TYR A 481 2.22 -32.13 -19.58
N GLU A 482 1.91 -31.24 -18.68
CA GLU A 482 2.09 -31.44 -17.25
C GLU A 482 0.83 -31.01 -16.51
N GLN A 483 0.33 -31.87 -15.64
CA GLN A 483 -0.78 -31.56 -14.78
C GLN A 483 -0.36 -31.81 -13.31
N ARG A 484 -0.75 -30.88 -12.45
CA ARG A 484 -0.48 -30.98 -11.01
C ARG A 484 -1.73 -30.63 -10.22
N ARG A 485 -1.88 -31.28 -9.09
CA ARG A 485 -2.85 -30.87 -8.07
C ARG A 485 -2.17 -30.83 -6.71
N ILE A 486 -2.32 -29.72 -6.05
CA ILE A 486 -1.83 -29.51 -4.69
C ILE A 486 -3.05 -29.38 -3.79
N THR A 487 -3.10 -30.13 -2.70
CA THR A 487 -4.08 -29.94 -1.63
C THR A 487 -3.33 -29.75 -0.33
N GLN A 488 -3.73 -28.74 0.45
CA GLN A 488 -3.08 -28.41 1.71
C GLN A 488 -4.14 -28.13 2.78
N LEU A 489 -3.93 -28.69 3.95
CA LEU A 489 -4.59 -28.25 5.17
C LEU A 489 -3.52 -27.70 6.10
N HIS A 490 -3.58 -26.41 6.37
CA HIS A 490 -2.68 -25.72 7.27
C HIS A 490 -3.45 -25.21 8.47
N THR A 491 -2.99 -25.51 9.68
CA THR A 491 -3.59 -25.03 10.91
C THR A 491 -2.52 -24.52 11.86
N THR A 492 -2.78 -23.39 12.51
CA THR A 492 -1.93 -22.79 13.52
C THR A 492 -2.78 -22.38 14.70
N HIS A 493 -2.36 -22.77 15.88
CA HIS A 493 -2.98 -22.40 17.15
C HIS A 493 -1.92 -21.81 18.07
N GLN A 494 -2.18 -20.64 18.61
CA GLN A 494 -1.28 -19.96 19.52
C GLN A 494 -2.04 -19.56 20.77
N ALA A 495 -1.51 -19.87 21.92
CA ALA A 495 -1.98 -19.38 23.21
C ALA A 495 -0.84 -18.65 23.91
N SER A 496 -1.05 -17.42 24.34
CA SER A 496 -0.04 -16.63 25.00
C SER A 496 -0.60 -15.86 26.17
N THR A 497 0.27 -15.52 27.11
CA THR A 497 -0.06 -14.66 28.25
C THR A 497 1.02 -13.59 28.39
N SER A 498 0.58 -12.41 28.79
CA SER A 498 1.44 -11.25 29.03
C SER A 498 1.14 -10.70 30.42
N PHE A 499 2.19 -10.60 31.23
CA PHE A 499 2.13 -9.99 32.56
C PHE A 499 2.75 -8.62 32.50
N HIS A 500 1.96 -7.57 32.65
CA HIS A 500 2.42 -6.19 32.61
C HIS A 500 2.71 -5.72 34.04
N PHE A 501 3.98 -5.50 34.36
CA PHE A 501 4.44 -5.00 35.68
C PHE A 501 4.47 -3.46 35.71
N SER A 502 4.72 -2.85 34.55
CA SER A 502 4.70 -1.39 34.36
C SER A 502 4.36 -1.07 32.90
N HIS A 503 4.30 0.22 32.54
CA HIS A 503 4.11 0.65 31.14
C HIS A 503 5.27 0.27 30.22
N THR A 504 6.43 -0.02 30.78
CA THR A 504 7.66 -0.34 30.02
C THR A 504 8.14 -1.77 30.19
N THR A 505 7.59 -2.51 31.15
CA THR A 505 8.07 -3.85 31.50
C THR A 505 6.92 -4.85 31.46
N ALA A 506 7.05 -5.86 30.59
CA ALA A 506 6.13 -6.97 30.51
C ALA A 506 6.87 -8.29 30.30
N LEU A 507 6.34 -9.38 30.84
CA LEU A 507 6.76 -10.75 30.54
C LEU A 507 5.74 -11.37 29.61
N HIS A 508 6.20 -11.88 28.47
CA HIS A 508 5.38 -12.60 27.51
C HIS A 508 5.80 -14.07 27.47
N THR A 509 4.84 -14.96 27.51
CA THR A 509 5.07 -16.39 27.31
C THR A 509 3.95 -16.98 26.48
N GLY A 510 4.22 -18.00 25.70
CA GLY A 510 3.21 -18.59 24.83
C GLY A 510 3.65 -19.94 24.29
N LEU A 511 2.66 -20.63 23.76
CA LEU A 511 2.80 -21.89 23.04
C LEU A 511 2.18 -21.74 21.66
N GLU A 512 2.83 -22.28 20.65
CA GLU A 512 2.33 -22.35 19.29
C GLU A 512 2.40 -23.78 18.80
N ALA A 513 1.32 -24.21 18.15
CA ALA A 513 1.22 -25.48 17.47
C ALA A 513 0.83 -25.25 16.02
N THR A 514 1.62 -25.75 15.09
CA THR A 514 1.35 -25.67 13.66
C THR A 514 1.35 -27.08 13.07
N ALA A 515 0.34 -27.37 12.25
CA ALA A 515 0.29 -28.56 11.44
C ALA A 515 0.08 -28.19 9.97
N ASP A 516 0.86 -28.82 9.10
CA ASP A 516 0.81 -28.60 7.66
C ASP A 516 0.77 -29.96 6.94
N LEU A 517 -0.42 -30.31 6.46
CA LEU A 517 -0.65 -31.52 5.70
C LEU A 517 -0.75 -31.17 4.22
N ARG A 518 0.11 -31.78 3.40
CA ARG A 518 0.16 -31.53 1.95
C ARG A 518 0.05 -32.83 1.17
N SER A 519 -0.74 -32.79 0.13
CA SER A 519 -0.80 -33.84 -0.89
C SER A 519 -0.45 -33.24 -2.24
N PHE A 520 0.37 -33.94 -2.98
CA PHE A 520 0.75 -33.60 -4.35
C PHE A 520 0.32 -34.79 -5.23
N ASP A 521 -0.43 -34.47 -6.25
CA ASP A 521 -0.81 -35.41 -7.29
C ASP A 521 -0.30 -34.89 -8.63
N THR A 522 0.54 -35.68 -9.27
CA THR A 522 1.13 -35.40 -10.59
C THR A 522 0.91 -36.62 -11.46
N PRO A 523 -0.27 -36.77 -12.10
CA PRO A 523 -0.47 -37.86 -13.02
C PRO A 523 0.51 -37.67 -14.18
N TYR A 524 1.36 -38.68 -14.36
CA TYR A 524 2.20 -38.80 -15.56
C TYR A 524 1.28 -39.22 -16.72
N ALA A 525 1.23 -38.42 -17.79
CA ALA A 525 0.59 -38.73 -19.06
C ALA A 525 1.63 -39.14 -20.08
#